data_caad7e399ce336580ae4b2d7c02c01be
#
_entry.id   caad7e399ce336580ae4b2d7c02c01be
#
_cell.length_a   1.000
_cell.length_b   1.000
_cell.length_c   1.000
_cell.angle_alpha   90.00
_cell.angle_beta   90.00
_cell.angle_gamma   90.00
#
_symmetry.space_group_name_H-M   'P 1'
#
loop_
_entity.id
_entity.type
_entity.pdbx_description
1 polymer ?
#
loop_
_entity_poly.entity_id
_entity_poly.type
_entity_poly.pdbx_seq_one_letter_code
_entity_poly.pdbx_strand_id
1 'polypeptide(L)'
;MGRRPEGFYGMTAPYPALALEPESDEQIVLALPKGRILAEAGHLLGRAGIVPAADYADEDSRRLRFPTNDPALDVIRVRPFDVATFVAFGAAQIGICGADVLLEFDYPEIYAPLDLGIGLCRVSVAEPEATAGTDDPARWSRVRVATKYPNIARKHYAARGIHADVVHLNGAMELAPGMGLSRVIVDLVQTGSTLKANGLVETEVIAQVTSRLIVNRSALKTRPEVIDRWIARFRAAQA
;
A
#
# COMPACT_ATOMS: atom_id res chain seq x y z
N MET A 1 -5.37 -42.60 40.35
CA MET A 1 -6.04 -41.39 40.83
C MET A 1 -5.23 -40.20 40.31
N GLY A 2 -5.46 -39.83 39.07
CA GLY A 2 -4.71 -38.78 38.36
C GLY A 2 -5.48 -37.48 38.35
N ARG A 3 -4.92 -36.41 38.90
CA ARG A 3 -5.49 -35.06 38.82
C ARG A 3 -5.26 -34.50 37.40
N ARG A 4 -6.34 -34.12 36.74
CA ARG A 4 -6.28 -33.32 35.51
C ARG A 4 -5.84 -31.88 35.85
N PRO A 5 -5.01 -31.25 35.04
CA PRO A 5 -4.72 -29.83 35.23
C PRO A 5 -5.96 -29.03 34.79
N GLU A 6 -6.47 -28.19 35.71
CA GLU A 6 -7.57 -27.25 35.44
C GLU A 6 -7.11 -26.15 34.46
N GLY A 7 -8.03 -25.80 33.58
CA GLY A 7 -7.83 -25.05 32.37
C GLY A 7 -7.45 -23.57 32.55
N PHE A 8 -6.62 -23.16 31.68
CA PHE A 8 -6.39 -21.77 31.29
C PHE A 8 -7.51 -21.30 30.33
N TYR A 9 -8.73 -21.18 30.81
CA TYR A 9 -9.80 -20.50 30.08
C TYR A 9 -10.56 -19.60 31.07
N GLY A 10 -10.09 -18.38 31.20
CA GLY A 10 -10.77 -17.43 32.04
C GLY A 10 -10.11 -16.07 32.04
N MET A 11 -10.04 -15.43 30.84
CA MET A 11 -9.86 -13.98 30.75
C MET A 11 -10.46 -13.48 29.45
N THR A 12 -11.76 -13.38 29.41
CA THR A 12 -12.45 -12.41 28.57
C THR A 12 -12.59 -11.11 29.36
N ALA A 13 -11.49 -10.45 29.64
CA ALA A 13 -11.54 -9.02 29.83
C ALA A 13 -11.70 -8.42 28.43
N PRO A 14 -12.78 -7.69 28.14
CA PRO A 14 -12.82 -6.92 26.92
C PRO A 14 -11.59 -6.00 26.98
N TYR A 15 -10.76 -6.01 25.91
CA TYR A 15 -9.76 -4.98 25.73
C TYR A 15 -10.47 -3.66 25.96
N PRO A 16 -10.01 -2.80 26.89
CA PRO A 16 -10.56 -1.47 26.97
C PRO A 16 -10.42 -0.92 25.56
N ALA A 17 -11.53 -0.60 24.93
CA ALA A 17 -11.49 0.18 23.71
C ALA A 17 -10.66 1.39 24.08
N LEU A 18 -9.42 1.47 23.56
CA LEU A 18 -8.69 2.70 23.46
C LEU A 18 -9.48 3.54 22.44
N ALA A 19 -10.63 4.01 22.88
CA ALA A 19 -11.32 5.09 22.26
C ALA A 19 -10.38 6.29 22.40
N LEU A 20 -9.50 6.45 21.40
CA LEU A 20 -9.05 7.77 21.05
C LEU A 20 -10.32 8.45 20.54
N GLU A 21 -11.11 8.97 21.49
CA GLU A 21 -12.18 9.89 21.17
C GLU A 21 -11.53 10.96 20.31
N PRO A 22 -11.97 11.19 19.08
CA PRO A 22 -11.48 12.32 18.30
C PRO A 22 -11.73 13.56 19.16
N GLU A 23 -10.70 14.40 19.38
CA GLU A 23 -10.79 15.61 20.21
C GLU A 23 -11.91 16.54 19.72
N SER A 24 -12.39 16.34 18.49
CA SER A 24 -13.61 16.92 17.92
C SER A 24 -14.14 16.02 16.81
N ASP A 25 -15.46 16.10 16.52
CA ASP A 25 -16.10 15.41 15.38
C ASP A 25 -15.52 15.83 14.02
N GLU A 26 -14.78 16.92 13.95
CA GLU A 26 -14.12 17.42 12.75
C GLU A 26 -12.70 16.90 12.55
N GLN A 27 -12.08 16.31 13.58
CA GLN A 27 -10.68 15.88 13.49
C GLN A 27 -10.51 14.70 12.53
N ILE A 28 -9.56 14.84 11.60
CA ILE A 28 -9.23 13.87 10.55
C ILE A 28 -7.77 13.46 10.71
N VAL A 29 -7.49 12.20 10.45
CA VAL A 29 -6.13 11.67 10.31
C VAL A 29 -5.90 11.33 8.84
N LEU A 30 -4.85 11.89 8.26
CA LEU A 30 -4.35 11.60 6.91
C LEU A 30 -3.18 10.63 7.00
N ALA A 31 -3.32 9.43 6.45
CA ALA A 31 -2.24 8.46 6.37
C ALA A 31 -1.39 8.67 5.09
N LEU A 32 -0.07 8.83 5.27
CA LEU A 32 0.89 9.05 4.19
C LEU A 32 1.95 7.95 4.17
N PRO A 33 2.40 7.51 2.97
CA PRO A 33 3.44 6.51 2.84
C PRO A 33 4.82 7.10 3.09
N LYS A 34 5.71 6.35 3.78
CA LYS A 34 7.14 6.63 3.81
C LYS A 34 7.80 6.31 2.46
N GLY A 35 8.98 6.87 2.23
CA GLY A 35 9.82 6.55 1.07
C GLY A 35 9.48 7.39 -0.15
N ARG A 36 9.62 6.82 -1.34
CA ARG A 36 9.63 7.53 -2.63
C ARG A 36 8.45 8.50 -2.85
N ILE A 37 7.24 8.08 -2.53
CA ILE A 37 6.02 8.90 -2.74
C ILE A 37 5.96 10.08 -1.77
N LEU A 38 6.72 10.06 -0.67
CA LEU A 38 6.65 11.08 0.38
C LEU A 38 6.97 12.50 -0.16
N ALA A 39 7.99 12.61 -1.02
CA ALA A 39 8.38 13.90 -1.60
C ALA A 39 7.29 14.46 -2.52
N GLU A 40 6.77 13.64 -3.45
CA GLU A 40 5.69 14.04 -4.36
C GLU A 40 4.40 14.35 -3.60
N ALA A 41 4.07 13.57 -2.57
CA ALA A 41 2.95 13.85 -1.66
C ALA A 41 3.16 15.16 -0.89
N GLY A 42 4.39 15.49 -0.48
CA GLY A 42 4.73 16.76 0.18
C GLY A 42 4.42 17.96 -0.70
N HIS A 43 4.75 17.91 -1.99
CA HIS A 43 4.38 18.97 -2.95
C HIS A 43 2.85 19.10 -3.09
N LEU A 44 2.13 17.98 -3.13
CA LEU A 44 0.68 17.99 -3.18
C LEU A 44 0.06 18.58 -1.92
N LEU A 45 0.57 18.22 -0.73
CA LEU A 45 0.16 18.81 0.55
C LEU A 45 0.35 20.33 0.56
N GLY A 46 1.53 20.81 0.10
CA GLY A 46 1.82 22.23 0.01
C GLY A 46 0.79 22.98 -0.87
N ARG A 47 0.47 22.43 -2.06
CA ARG A 47 -0.57 23.00 -2.94
C ARG A 47 -1.98 22.94 -2.30
N ALA A 48 -2.25 21.90 -1.52
CA ALA A 48 -3.47 21.81 -0.74
C ALA A 48 -3.48 22.71 0.49
N GLY A 49 -2.42 23.50 0.73
CA GLY A 49 -2.28 24.37 1.89
C GLY A 49 -2.14 23.62 3.22
N ILE A 50 -1.65 22.37 3.19
CA ILE A 50 -1.41 21.52 4.35
C ILE A 50 0.08 21.56 4.67
N VAL A 51 0.43 22.05 5.87
CA VAL A 51 1.81 22.16 6.33
C VAL A 51 1.95 21.33 7.61
N PRO A 52 2.52 20.13 7.53
CA PRO A 52 2.83 19.34 8.72
C PRO A 52 3.90 20.01 9.59
N ALA A 53 3.98 19.63 10.87
CA ALA A 53 5.03 20.06 11.79
C ALA A 53 6.43 19.85 11.20
N ALA A 54 7.40 20.69 11.60
CA ALA A 54 8.73 20.74 10.98
C ALA A 54 9.49 19.40 11.02
N ASP A 55 9.28 18.61 12.07
CA ASP A 55 9.87 17.28 12.27
C ASP A 55 9.25 16.17 11.37
N TYR A 56 8.20 16.50 10.60
CA TYR A 56 7.62 15.58 9.61
C TYR A 56 8.61 15.23 8.48
N ALA A 57 9.44 16.19 8.07
CA ALA A 57 10.42 16.00 7.00
C ALA A 57 11.68 15.25 7.46
N ASP A 58 11.90 15.14 8.77
CA ASP A 58 13.03 14.42 9.34
C ASP A 58 12.80 12.90 9.24
N GLU A 59 13.57 12.23 8.37
CA GLU A 59 13.49 10.78 8.17
C GLU A 59 13.97 9.97 9.39
N ASP A 60 14.83 10.54 10.22
CA ASP A 60 15.36 9.92 11.43
C ASP A 60 14.39 10.08 12.63
N SER A 61 13.40 10.96 12.51
CA SER A 61 12.37 11.13 13.53
C SER A 61 11.61 9.82 13.77
N ARG A 62 11.57 9.39 15.03
CA ARG A 62 10.77 8.25 15.48
C ARG A 62 9.29 8.59 15.68
N ARG A 63 8.94 9.85 15.57
CA ARG A 63 7.55 10.30 15.62
C ARG A 63 6.80 9.82 14.39
N LEU A 64 5.57 9.36 14.56
CA LEU A 64 4.75 8.79 13.48
C LEU A 64 3.46 9.59 13.23
N ARG A 65 3.06 10.48 14.16
CA ARG A 65 1.88 11.36 14.05
C ARG A 65 2.33 12.79 14.24
N PHE A 66 1.90 13.66 13.34
CA PHE A 66 2.32 15.04 13.24
C PHE A 66 1.09 15.94 13.12
N PRO A 67 0.94 16.98 13.97
CA PRO A 67 -0.06 18.00 13.75
C PRO A 67 0.27 18.79 12.47
N THR A 68 -0.74 19.47 11.94
CA THR A 68 -0.57 20.38 10.81
C THR A 68 -0.92 21.81 11.19
N ASN A 69 -0.80 22.72 10.22
CA ASN A 69 -1.29 24.09 10.35
C ASN A 69 -2.84 24.18 10.46
N ASP A 70 -3.54 23.08 10.16
CA ASP A 70 -4.99 22.97 10.33
C ASP A 70 -5.27 22.10 11.57
N PRO A 71 -5.83 22.65 12.66
CA PRO A 71 -6.05 21.92 13.90
C PRO A 71 -7.00 20.72 13.73
N ALA A 72 -7.80 20.69 12.65
CA ALA A 72 -8.69 19.57 12.33
C ALA A 72 -7.98 18.44 11.56
N LEU A 73 -6.67 18.54 11.28
CA LEU A 73 -5.93 17.55 10.50
C LEU A 73 -4.60 17.17 11.15
N ASP A 74 -4.45 15.89 11.45
CA ASP A 74 -3.18 15.28 11.73
C ASP A 74 -2.71 14.43 10.56
N VAL A 75 -1.38 14.28 10.43
CA VAL A 75 -0.75 13.39 9.45
C VAL A 75 -0.08 12.24 10.18
N ILE A 76 -0.27 11.01 9.72
CA ILE A 76 0.54 9.86 10.16
C ILE A 76 1.43 9.39 9.00
N ARG A 77 2.65 8.95 9.35
CA ARG A 77 3.66 8.48 8.41
C ARG A 77 3.90 6.98 8.63
N VAL A 78 3.41 6.16 7.71
CA VAL A 78 3.42 4.69 7.81
C VAL A 78 4.08 4.04 6.59
N ARG A 79 4.25 2.71 6.58
CA ARG A 79 4.72 2.00 5.38
C ARG A 79 3.66 2.07 4.29
N PRO A 80 4.04 2.06 2.98
CA PRO A 80 3.09 2.18 1.88
C PRO A 80 1.92 1.18 1.95
N PHE A 81 2.20 -0.08 2.27
CA PHE A 81 1.17 -1.12 2.40
C PHE A 81 0.23 -0.90 3.58
N ASP A 82 0.73 -0.30 4.66
CA ASP A 82 -0.05 -0.08 5.88
C ASP A 82 -1.05 1.07 5.72
N VAL A 83 -0.83 2.02 4.79
CA VAL A 83 -1.74 3.15 4.56
C VAL A 83 -3.17 2.66 4.32
N ALA A 84 -3.35 1.71 3.39
CA ALA A 84 -4.66 1.16 3.08
C ALA A 84 -5.30 0.48 4.30
N THR A 85 -4.51 -0.25 5.10
CA THR A 85 -4.97 -0.89 6.32
C THR A 85 -5.45 0.13 7.36
N PHE A 86 -4.65 1.20 7.62
CA PHE A 86 -5.06 2.26 8.56
C PHE A 86 -6.38 2.92 8.13
N VAL A 87 -6.56 3.13 6.82
CA VAL A 87 -7.80 3.72 6.29
C VAL A 87 -8.96 2.72 6.33
N ALA A 88 -8.77 1.47 5.91
CA ALA A 88 -9.82 0.45 5.91
C ALA A 88 -10.41 0.24 7.30
N PHE A 89 -9.57 0.18 8.33
CA PHE A 89 -9.98 -0.03 9.71
C PHE A 89 -10.37 1.26 10.46
N GLY A 90 -10.39 2.43 9.78
CA GLY A 90 -10.88 3.69 10.33
C GLY A 90 -9.93 4.40 11.28
N ALA A 91 -8.69 3.90 11.47
CA ALA A 91 -7.66 4.57 12.26
C ALA A 91 -7.15 5.85 11.58
N ALA A 92 -7.27 5.93 10.25
CA ALA A 92 -7.17 7.15 9.46
C ALA A 92 -8.43 7.28 8.60
N GLN A 93 -8.95 8.50 8.44
CA GLN A 93 -10.16 8.74 7.65
C GLN A 93 -9.85 8.88 6.18
N ILE A 94 -8.67 9.41 5.86
CA ILE A 94 -8.17 9.59 4.49
C ILE A 94 -6.71 9.11 4.41
N GLY A 95 -6.25 8.81 3.20
CA GLY A 95 -4.86 8.40 2.97
C GLY A 95 -4.42 8.57 1.53
N ILE A 96 -3.11 8.49 1.30
CA ILE A 96 -2.53 8.44 -0.04
C ILE A 96 -1.74 7.14 -0.18
N CYS A 97 -2.13 6.29 -1.12
CA CYS A 97 -1.39 5.06 -1.42
C CYS A 97 -1.38 4.75 -2.92
N GLY A 98 -0.45 3.91 -3.36
CA GLY A 98 -0.42 3.44 -4.74
C GLY A 98 -1.63 2.56 -5.08
N ALA A 99 -2.07 2.62 -6.34
CA ALA A 99 -3.12 1.75 -6.84
C ALA A 99 -2.76 0.25 -6.74
N ASP A 100 -1.46 -0.08 -6.73
CA ASP A 100 -0.93 -1.43 -6.48
C ASP A 100 -1.39 -1.99 -5.12
N VAL A 101 -1.38 -1.16 -4.08
CA VAL A 101 -1.83 -1.55 -2.73
C VAL A 101 -3.32 -1.85 -2.73
N LEU A 102 -4.13 -1.05 -3.45
CA LEU A 102 -5.56 -1.27 -3.59
C LEU A 102 -5.87 -2.56 -4.37
N LEU A 103 -5.12 -2.82 -5.44
CA LEU A 103 -5.24 -4.05 -6.24
C LEU A 103 -4.83 -5.30 -5.45
N GLU A 104 -3.87 -5.16 -4.53
CA GLU A 104 -3.39 -6.28 -3.72
C GLU A 104 -4.38 -6.64 -2.61
N PHE A 105 -4.89 -5.65 -1.85
CA PHE A 105 -5.70 -5.91 -0.66
C PHE A 105 -7.21 -5.89 -0.92
N ASP A 106 -7.68 -5.12 -1.90
CA ASP A 106 -9.09 -5.08 -2.33
C ASP A 106 -10.08 -4.84 -1.16
N TYR A 107 -9.75 -3.89 -0.26
CA TYR A 107 -10.56 -3.58 0.92
C TYR A 107 -11.90 -2.92 0.53
N PRO A 108 -13.06 -3.54 0.82
CA PRO A 108 -14.38 -2.96 0.50
C PRO A 108 -14.70 -1.70 1.32
N GLU A 109 -14.00 -1.48 2.44
CA GLU A 109 -14.15 -0.31 3.31
C GLU A 109 -13.51 0.96 2.72
N ILE A 110 -12.74 0.83 1.65
CA ILE A 110 -12.06 1.94 1.00
C ILE A 110 -12.85 2.44 -0.20
N TYR A 111 -12.92 3.76 -0.33
CA TYR A 111 -13.30 4.48 -1.52
C TYR A 111 -12.13 5.31 -2.04
N ALA A 112 -11.84 5.27 -3.33
CA ALA A 112 -10.74 5.99 -3.96
C ALA A 112 -11.27 7.06 -4.94
N PRO A 113 -11.62 8.27 -4.44
CA PRO A 113 -12.28 9.31 -5.24
C PRO A 113 -11.37 9.99 -6.26
N LEU A 114 -10.04 10.02 -6.05
CA LEU A 114 -9.11 10.76 -6.90
C LEU A 114 -7.89 9.92 -7.28
N ASP A 115 -7.54 9.96 -8.56
CA ASP A 115 -6.20 9.64 -9.04
C ASP A 115 -5.33 10.89 -8.90
N LEU A 116 -4.26 10.79 -8.11
CA LEU A 116 -3.43 11.95 -7.81
C LEU A 116 -2.34 12.22 -8.88
N GLY A 117 -2.16 11.31 -9.83
CA GLY A 117 -1.19 11.43 -10.91
C GLY A 117 0.28 11.41 -10.49
N ILE A 118 0.57 11.08 -9.22
CA ILE A 118 1.92 11.02 -8.64
C ILE A 118 2.37 9.58 -8.42
N GLY A 119 3.66 9.35 -8.28
CA GLY A 119 4.23 8.03 -8.01
C GLY A 119 4.11 7.07 -9.19
N LEU A 120 4.12 7.56 -10.43
CA LEU A 120 3.94 6.75 -11.64
C LEU A 120 4.93 5.58 -11.68
N CYS A 121 4.40 4.38 -11.79
CA CYS A 121 5.12 3.12 -11.97
C CYS A 121 4.18 2.07 -12.55
N ARG A 122 4.64 0.82 -12.63
CA ARG A 122 3.82 -0.29 -13.11
C ARG A 122 4.12 -1.55 -12.32
N VAL A 123 3.14 -2.40 -12.12
CA VAL A 123 3.34 -3.78 -11.66
C VAL A 123 3.67 -4.62 -12.88
N SER A 124 4.80 -5.31 -12.84
CA SER A 124 5.29 -6.05 -14.00
C SER A 124 5.83 -7.41 -13.63
N VAL A 125 5.80 -8.32 -14.62
CA VAL A 125 6.55 -9.59 -14.58
C VAL A 125 7.94 -9.32 -15.10
N ALA A 126 8.95 -9.85 -14.41
CA ALA A 126 10.32 -9.87 -14.89
C ALA A 126 10.97 -11.24 -14.67
N GLU A 127 11.90 -11.60 -15.54
CA GLU A 127 12.63 -12.87 -15.50
C GLU A 127 14.11 -12.66 -15.87
N PRO A 128 14.99 -13.63 -15.58
CA PRO A 128 16.39 -13.52 -15.99
C PRO A 128 16.53 -13.35 -17.50
N GLU A 129 17.33 -12.40 -17.94
CA GLU A 129 17.58 -12.12 -19.35
C GLU A 129 18.05 -13.38 -20.10
N ALA A 130 18.85 -14.24 -19.44
CA ALA A 130 19.36 -15.49 -20.02
C ALA A 130 18.27 -16.52 -20.34
N THR A 131 17.11 -16.45 -19.70
CA THR A 131 15.99 -17.39 -19.89
C THR A 131 14.77 -16.74 -20.52
N ALA A 132 14.75 -15.44 -20.66
CA ALA A 132 13.67 -14.69 -21.26
C ALA A 132 13.43 -15.17 -22.72
N GLY A 133 12.19 -15.50 -23.02
CA GLY A 133 11.77 -15.98 -24.36
C GLY A 133 12.27 -17.37 -24.75
N THR A 134 12.88 -18.13 -23.84
CA THR A 134 13.35 -19.51 -24.14
C THR A 134 12.20 -20.52 -24.19
N ASP A 135 11.09 -20.25 -23.54
CA ASP A 135 9.86 -21.04 -23.64
C ASP A 135 8.62 -20.12 -23.67
N ASP A 136 7.49 -20.73 -24.02
CA ASP A 136 6.20 -20.02 -24.17
C ASP A 136 5.43 -20.07 -22.84
N PRO A 137 5.23 -18.92 -22.16
CA PRO A 137 4.44 -18.86 -20.93
C PRO A 137 3.01 -19.41 -21.07
N ALA A 138 2.43 -19.41 -22.27
CA ALA A 138 1.11 -19.97 -22.50
C ALA A 138 1.06 -21.51 -22.32
N ARG A 139 2.21 -22.18 -22.30
CA ARG A 139 2.32 -23.60 -22.06
C ARG A 139 2.56 -23.97 -20.59
N TRP A 140 2.69 -22.99 -19.74
CA TRP A 140 2.88 -23.25 -18.31
C TRP A 140 1.57 -23.69 -17.67
N SER A 141 1.60 -24.79 -16.93
CA SER A 141 0.53 -25.16 -16.01
C SER A 141 0.76 -24.61 -14.61
N ARG A 142 2.03 -24.34 -14.29
CA ARG A 142 2.50 -23.87 -12.98
C ARG A 142 3.73 -22.99 -13.13
N VAL A 143 3.83 -21.93 -12.31
CA VAL A 143 4.99 -21.05 -12.24
C VAL A 143 5.27 -20.65 -10.79
N ARG A 144 6.54 -20.62 -10.38
CA ARG A 144 6.94 -20.08 -9.08
C ARG A 144 7.31 -18.61 -9.24
N VAL A 145 6.66 -17.75 -8.44
CA VAL A 145 6.73 -16.30 -8.53
C VAL A 145 7.18 -15.72 -7.19
N ALA A 146 8.29 -14.99 -7.16
CA ALA A 146 8.65 -14.20 -5.99
C ALA A 146 8.01 -12.80 -6.11
N THR A 147 7.35 -12.36 -5.06
CA THR A 147 6.62 -11.09 -5.10
C THR A 147 6.25 -10.56 -3.73
N LYS A 148 6.07 -9.25 -3.65
CA LYS A 148 5.40 -8.56 -2.56
C LYS A 148 3.87 -8.49 -2.74
N TYR A 149 3.38 -8.89 -3.93
CA TYR A 149 2.00 -8.78 -4.38
C TYR A 149 1.37 -10.15 -4.67
N PRO A 150 1.18 -11.01 -3.65
CA PRO A 150 0.69 -12.37 -3.83
C PRO A 150 -0.67 -12.46 -4.52
N ASN A 151 -1.59 -11.54 -4.21
CA ASN A 151 -2.93 -11.58 -4.77
C ASN A 151 -2.96 -11.12 -6.23
N ILE A 152 -2.22 -10.06 -6.56
CA ILE A 152 -2.03 -9.60 -7.94
C ILE A 152 -1.42 -10.73 -8.78
N ALA A 153 -0.33 -11.34 -8.30
CA ALA A 153 0.33 -12.43 -9.02
C ALA A 153 -0.60 -13.62 -9.23
N ARG A 154 -1.33 -14.07 -8.20
CA ARG A 154 -2.30 -15.17 -8.34
C ARG A 154 -3.42 -14.84 -9.33
N LYS A 155 -4.03 -13.65 -9.22
CA LYS A 155 -5.11 -13.21 -10.13
C LYS A 155 -4.60 -13.18 -11.59
N HIS A 156 -3.39 -12.63 -11.81
CA HIS A 156 -2.78 -12.52 -13.12
C HIS A 156 -2.57 -13.87 -13.82
N TYR A 157 -1.95 -14.83 -13.12
CA TYR A 157 -1.68 -16.15 -13.66
C TYR A 157 -2.95 -17.01 -13.74
N ALA A 158 -3.85 -16.93 -12.77
CA ALA A 158 -5.13 -17.66 -12.79
C ALA A 158 -6.01 -17.27 -13.98
N ALA A 159 -6.00 -16.00 -14.41
CA ALA A 159 -6.71 -15.55 -15.61
C ALA A 159 -6.22 -16.26 -16.89
N ARG A 160 -5.04 -16.88 -16.87
CA ARG A 160 -4.43 -17.65 -17.97
C ARG A 160 -4.48 -19.16 -17.73
N GLY A 161 -5.14 -19.62 -16.69
CA GLY A 161 -5.18 -21.03 -16.32
C GLY A 161 -3.87 -21.56 -15.71
N ILE A 162 -2.96 -20.67 -15.28
CA ILE A 162 -1.66 -21.03 -14.73
C ILE A 162 -1.72 -20.97 -13.19
N HIS A 163 -1.24 -22.00 -12.52
CA HIS A 163 -1.10 -21.99 -11.07
C HIS A 163 0.17 -21.25 -10.65
N ALA A 164 0.03 -20.20 -9.86
CA ALA A 164 1.15 -19.44 -9.30
C ALA A 164 1.52 -19.94 -7.91
N ASP A 165 2.72 -20.55 -7.78
CA ASP A 165 3.37 -20.80 -6.50
C ASP A 165 4.04 -19.53 -6.02
N VAL A 166 3.44 -18.84 -5.07
CA VAL A 166 3.96 -17.55 -4.60
C VAL A 166 4.97 -17.73 -3.48
N VAL A 167 6.17 -17.22 -3.69
CA VAL A 167 7.18 -16.95 -2.67
C VAL A 167 7.03 -15.49 -2.24
N HIS A 168 6.43 -15.26 -1.08
CA HIS A 168 6.20 -13.90 -0.58
C HIS A 168 7.50 -13.33 0.01
N LEU A 169 7.97 -12.23 -0.56
CA LEU A 169 9.11 -11.45 -0.09
C LEU A 169 8.68 -9.99 0.15
N ASN A 170 9.35 -9.32 1.08
CA ASN A 170 9.09 -7.90 1.38
C ASN A 170 9.99 -6.94 0.59
N GLY A 171 11.04 -7.45 -0.04
CA GLY A 171 12.01 -6.68 -0.83
C GLY A 171 13.06 -7.59 -1.43
N ALA A 172 13.96 -7.01 -2.26
CA ALA A 172 15.03 -7.72 -2.95
C ALA A 172 14.54 -8.91 -3.81
N MET A 173 13.37 -8.76 -4.45
CA MET A 173 12.78 -9.78 -5.32
C MET A 173 13.71 -10.19 -6.44
N GLU A 174 14.53 -9.26 -6.92
CA GLU A 174 15.48 -9.46 -8.03
C GLU A 174 16.52 -10.57 -7.76
N LEU A 175 16.80 -10.87 -6.49
CA LEU A 175 17.70 -11.96 -6.11
C LEU A 175 17.05 -13.34 -6.27
N ALA A 176 15.73 -13.43 -6.20
CA ALA A 176 15.02 -14.69 -6.09
C ALA A 176 15.26 -15.65 -7.28
N PRO A 177 15.24 -15.21 -8.56
CA PRO A 177 15.53 -16.10 -9.67
C PRO A 177 16.97 -16.63 -9.68
N GLY A 178 17.94 -15.75 -9.44
CA GLY A 178 19.36 -16.12 -9.41
C GLY A 178 19.71 -17.11 -8.28
N MET A 179 18.92 -17.11 -7.21
CA MET A 179 19.06 -18.04 -6.08
C MET A 179 18.18 -19.30 -6.19
N GLY A 180 17.46 -19.47 -7.31
CA GLY A 180 16.58 -20.61 -7.52
C GLY A 180 15.29 -20.61 -6.69
N LEU A 181 14.92 -19.49 -6.06
CA LEU A 181 13.70 -19.36 -5.27
C LEU A 181 12.46 -19.23 -6.15
N SER A 182 12.59 -18.64 -7.33
CA SER A 182 11.48 -18.46 -8.27
C SER A 182 11.97 -18.49 -9.71
N ARG A 183 11.06 -18.68 -10.65
CA ARG A 183 11.35 -18.53 -12.08
C ARG A 183 11.26 -17.08 -12.51
N VAL A 184 10.25 -16.40 -12.04
CA VAL A 184 9.93 -15.00 -12.36
C VAL A 184 9.68 -14.20 -11.09
N ILE A 185 9.69 -12.89 -11.22
CA ILE A 185 9.24 -11.99 -10.16
C ILE A 185 8.03 -11.17 -10.65
N VAL A 186 7.21 -10.74 -9.71
CA VAL A 186 6.19 -9.71 -9.94
C VAL A 186 6.46 -8.58 -8.95
N ASP A 187 6.82 -7.41 -9.46
CA ASP A 187 7.17 -6.26 -8.62
C ASP A 187 6.85 -4.93 -9.33
N LEU A 188 7.00 -3.83 -8.57
CA LEU A 188 6.92 -2.48 -9.11
C LEU A 188 8.15 -2.12 -9.94
N VAL A 189 7.90 -1.64 -11.14
CA VAL A 189 8.94 -1.14 -12.04
C VAL A 189 8.65 0.33 -12.35
N GLN A 190 9.62 1.20 -12.07
CA GLN A 190 9.57 2.60 -12.48
C GLN A 190 10.42 2.82 -13.72
N THR A 191 11.74 2.77 -13.59
CA THR A 191 12.70 2.95 -14.67
C THR A 191 13.26 1.64 -15.24
N GLY A 192 13.14 0.54 -14.48
CA GLY A 192 13.74 -0.75 -14.80
C GLY A 192 15.23 -0.87 -14.49
N SER A 193 15.85 0.18 -13.94
CA SER A 193 17.29 0.16 -13.63
C SER A 193 17.70 -0.93 -12.65
N THR A 194 16.88 -1.20 -11.62
CA THR A 194 17.13 -2.27 -10.64
C THR A 194 17.07 -3.64 -11.30
N LEU A 195 16.07 -3.89 -12.17
CA LEU A 195 15.98 -5.13 -12.93
C LEU A 195 17.24 -5.35 -13.75
N LYS A 196 17.65 -4.35 -14.54
CA LYS A 196 18.83 -4.42 -15.39
C LYS A 196 20.12 -4.66 -14.59
N ALA A 197 20.28 -3.99 -13.44
CA ALA A 197 21.44 -4.16 -12.57
C ALA A 197 21.56 -5.59 -12.01
N ASN A 198 20.46 -6.35 -11.96
CA ASN A 198 20.39 -7.72 -11.46
C ASN A 198 20.20 -8.77 -12.60
N GLY A 199 20.42 -8.37 -13.87
CA GLY A 199 20.31 -9.31 -15.01
C GLY A 199 18.89 -9.79 -15.30
N LEU A 200 17.89 -8.98 -14.93
CA LEU A 200 16.48 -9.24 -15.21
C LEU A 200 15.95 -8.33 -16.31
N VAL A 201 15.00 -8.85 -17.08
CA VAL A 201 14.26 -8.11 -18.09
C VAL A 201 12.77 -8.14 -17.77
N GLU A 202 12.12 -7.01 -17.95
CA GLU A 202 10.67 -6.89 -17.88
C GLU A 202 10.04 -7.54 -19.10
N THR A 203 9.16 -8.52 -18.89
CA THR A 203 8.52 -9.28 -19.97
C THR A 203 7.07 -8.93 -20.16
N GLU A 204 6.40 -8.44 -19.12
CA GLU A 204 4.98 -8.12 -19.20
C GLU A 204 4.59 -7.06 -18.16
N VAL A 205 3.73 -6.12 -18.55
CA VAL A 205 3.09 -5.15 -17.64
C VAL A 205 1.72 -5.67 -17.24
N ILE A 206 1.51 -5.85 -15.93
CA ILE A 206 0.23 -6.30 -15.37
C ILE A 206 -0.72 -5.11 -15.18
N ALA A 207 -0.22 -4.00 -14.62
CA ALA A 207 -1.02 -2.81 -14.36
C ALA A 207 -0.16 -1.54 -14.31
N GLN A 208 -0.68 -0.43 -14.83
CA GLN A 208 -0.13 0.89 -14.58
C GLN A 208 -0.57 1.39 -13.20
N VAL A 209 0.30 2.06 -12.49
CA VAL A 209 0.10 2.47 -11.10
C VAL A 209 0.39 3.95 -10.94
N THR A 210 -0.57 4.65 -10.34
CA THR A 210 -0.43 6.00 -9.77
C THR A 210 -0.94 5.98 -8.33
N SER A 211 -0.60 7.00 -7.55
CA SER A 211 -1.15 7.13 -6.21
C SER A 211 -2.59 7.63 -6.22
N ARG A 212 -3.37 7.15 -5.29
CA ARG A 212 -4.79 7.48 -5.10
C ARG A 212 -4.99 8.18 -3.77
N LEU A 213 -5.89 9.17 -3.74
CA LEU A 213 -6.51 9.57 -2.50
C LEU A 213 -7.53 8.51 -2.15
N ILE A 214 -7.43 7.97 -0.94
CA ILE A 214 -8.36 6.95 -0.42
C ILE A 214 -9.07 7.47 0.82
N VAL A 215 -10.28 7.00 1.01
CA VAL A 215 -11.20 7.43 2.07
C VAL A 215 -11.84 6.21 2.71
N ASN A 216 -11.95 6.23 4.04
CA ASN A 216 -12.75 5.25 4.77
C ASN A 216 -14.24 5.48 4.49
N ARG A 217 -14.96 4.45 4.00
CA ARG A 217 -16.40 4.55 3.64
C ARG A 217 -17.30 4.87 4.83
N SER A 218 -16.95 4.39 6.03
CA SER A 218 -17.72 4.72 7.23
C SER A 218 -17.54 6.19 7.60
N ALA A 219 -16.31 6.72 7.55
CA ALA A 219 -16.06 8.16 7.76
C ALA A 219 -16.80 9.03 6.74
N LEU A 220 -16.83 8.61 5.45
CA LEU A 220 -17.59 9.32 4.42
C LEU A 220 -19.10 9.32 4.71
N LYS A 221 -19.65 8.23 5.23
CA LYS A 221 -21.09 8.16 5.57
C LYS A 221 -21.46 8.92 6.83
N THR A 222 -20.60 8.91 7.86
CA THR A 222 -20.89 9.54 9.15
C THR A 222 -20.54 11.02 9.18
N ARG A 223 -19.56 11.46 8.38
CA ARG A 223 -19.05 12.83 8.33
C ARG A 223 -18.86 13.34 6.89
N PRO A 224 -19.92 13.29 6.04
CA PRO A 224 -19.78 13.54 4.60
C PRO A 224 -19.22 14.94 4.29
N GLU A 225 -19.72 15.97 4.97
CA GLU A 225 -19.29 17.36 4.73
C GLU A 225 -17.80 17.58 5.01
N VAL A 226 -17.28 16.97 6.09
CA VAL A 226 -15.87 17.06 6.46
C VAL A 226 -15.01 16.34 5.42
N ILE A 227 -15.38 15.13 5.05
CA ILE A 227 -14.62 14.32 4.09
C ILE A 227 -14.67 14.93 2.70
N ASP A 228 -15.83 15.41 2.22
CA ASP A 228 -15.97 16.04 0.90
C ASP A 228 -15.15 17.33 0.81
N ARG A 229 -15.08 18.12 1.88
CA ARG A 229 -14.20 19.30 1.96
C ARG A 229 -12.73 18.92 1.72
N TRP A 230 -12.24 17.83 2.32
CA TRP A 230 -10.87 17.36 2.10
C TRP A 230 -10.66 16.80 0.69
N ILE A 231 -11.61 16.03 0.14
CA ILE A 231 -11.56 15.56 -1.24
C ILE A 231 -11.48 16.73 -2.22
N ALA A 232 -12.33 17.76 -2.02
CA ALA A 232 -12.34 18.96 -2.87
C ALA A 232 -11.01 19.72 -2.78
N ARG A 233 -10.41 19.83 -1.59
CA ARG A 233 -9.11 20.48 -1.37
C ARG A 233 -7.98 19.77 -2.10
N PHE A 234 -7.93 18.42 -2.05
CA PHE A 234 -6.96 17.62 -2.82
C PHE A 234 -7.21 17.70 -4.33
N ARG A 235 -8.47 17.71 -4.77
CA ARG A 235 -8.81 17.88 -6.19
C ARG A 235 -8.33 19.25 -6.73
N ALA A 236 -8.53 20.31 -5.99
CA ALA A 236 -8.03 21.64 -6.36
C ALA A 236 -6.49 21.72 -6.39
N ALA A 237 -5.81 20.93 -5.56
CA ALA A 237 -4.35 20.88 -5.53
C ALA A 237 -3.71 20.08 -6.71
N GLN A 238 -4.51 19.38 -7.51
CA GLN A 238 -4.04 18.69 -8.71
C GLN A 238 -3.90 19.60 -9.93
N ALA A 239 -4.67 20.69 -9.96
CA ALA A 239 -4.61 21.70 -11.00
C ALA A 239 -3.37 22.57 -10.82
#